data_dc1e74f357a43d8d5a10481289cb28f5
#
_entry.id   dc1e74f357a43d8d5a10481289cb28f5
#
_cell.length_a   1.000
_cell.length_b   1.000
_cell.length_c   1.000
_cell.angle_alpha   90.00
_cell.angle_beta   90.00
_cell.angle_gamma   90.00
#
_symmetry.space_group_name_H-M   'P 1'
#
loop_
_entity.id
_entity.type
_entity.pdbx_description
1 polymer ?
#
loop_
_entity_poly.entity_id
_entity_poly.type
_entity_poly.pdbx_seq_one_letter_code
_entity_poly.pdbx_strand_id
1 'polypeptide(L)'
;MQKWTVQDRYGNTIYLTEERWNHILESRPDMEPLLEQFLETIRTGRRRQEALIPNEYRYYKQFDELLPENSHLIAKVVFKTQIDESGKYVPNNFVITGWPKYIVPKR
;
A
#
# COMPACT_ATOMS: atom_id res chain seq x y z
N MET A 1 -18.90 -4.92 -4.34
CA MET A 1 -17.45 -4.93 -4.56
C MET A 1 -16.75 -4.85 -3.22
N GLN A 2 -15.81 -5.73 -2.99
CA GLN A 2 -15.06 -5.77 -1.73
C GLN A 2 -13.96 -4.74 -1.71
N LYS A 3 -13.68 -4.21 -0.53
CA LYS A 3 -12.47 -3.44 -0.29
C LYS A 3 -11.95 -3.74 1.11
N TRP A 4 -10.65 -3.57 1.28
CA TRP A 4 -9.99 -3.72 2.57
C TRP A 4 -9.54 -2.35 3.04
N THR A 5 -9.87 -2.02 4.28
CA THR A 5 -9.52 -0.73 4.87
C THR A 5 -8.59 -0.97 6.05
N VAL A 6 -7.49 -0.25 6.09
CA VAL A 6 -6.52 -0.34 7.18
C VAL A 6 -6.17 1.07 7.66
N GLN A 7 -5.72 1.15 8.90
CA GLN A 7 -5.20 2.40 9.44
C GLN A 7 -3.68 2.27 9.57
N ASP A 8 -2.94 3.25 9.05
CA ASP A 8 -1.49 3.20 9.15
C ASP A 8 -1.03 3.70 10.53
N ARG A 9 0.27 3.60 10.80
CA ARG A 9 0.83 4.02 12.08
C ARG A 9 0.81 5.54 12.30
N TYR A 10 0.49 6.27 11.24
CA TYR A 10 0.48 7.74 11.26
C TYR A 10 -0.93 8.31 11.41
N GLY A 11 -1.92 7.44 11.61
CA GLY A 11 -3.30 7.86 11.83
C GLY A 11 -4.14 8.04 10.58
N ASN A 12 -3.68 7.53 9.43
CA ASN A 12 -4.40 7.67 8.18
C ASN A 12 -5.20 6.40 7.86
N THR A 13 -6.41 6.56 7.38
CA THR A 13 -7.23 5.45 6.89
C THR A 13 -7.00 5.29 5.39
N ILE A 14 -6.64 4.09 4.97
CA ILE A 14 -6.25 3.79 3.59
C ILE A 14 -7.02 2.54 3.15
N TYR A 15 -7.52 2.53 1.91
CA TYR A 15 -8.21 1.34 1.40
C TYR A 15 -7.60 0.81 0.12
N LEU A 16 -7.80 -0.49 -0.05
CA LEU A 16 -7.44 -1.24 -1.25
C LEU A 16 -8.72 -1.87 -1.78
N THR A 17 -9.08 -1.59 -3.04
CA THR A 17 -10.24 -2.22 -3.65
C THR A 17 -9.87 -3.59 -4.22
N GLU A 18 -10.85 -4.49 -4.27
CA GLU A 18 -10.67 -5.81 -4.90
C GLU A 18 -10.23 -5.66 -6.36
N GLU A 19 -10.83 -4.70 -7.07
CA GLU A 19 -10.45 -4.41 -8.45
C GLU A 19 -8.97 -4.05 -8.56
N ARG A 20 -8.49 -3.19 -7.67
CA ARG A 20 -7.09 -2.79 -7.66
C ARG A 20 -6.17 -3.94 -7.30
N TRP A 21 -6.57 -4.76 -6.34
CA TRP A 21 -5.82 -5.95 -5.97
C TRP A 21 -5.69 -6.90 -7.16
N ASN A 22 -6.80 -7.15 -7.85
CA ASN A 22 -6.77 -8.01 -9.04
C ASN A 22 -5.86 -7.44 -10.13
N HIS A 23 -5.84 -6.12 -10.28
CA HIS A 23 -4.96 -5.46 -11.23
C HIS A 23 -3.48 -5.66 -10.85
N ILE A 24 -3.16 -5.59 -9.57
CA ILE A 24 -1.80 -5.89 -9.08
C ILE A 24 -1.44 -7.34 -9.42
N LEU A 25 -2.36 -8.27 -9.21
CA LEU A 25 -2.12 -9.69 -9.47
C LEU A 25 -1.93 -10.01 -10.95
N GLU A 26 -2.49 -9.23 -11.85
CA GLU A 26 -2.25 -9.41 -13.30
C GLU A 26 -0.77 -9.23 -13.64
N SER A 27 -0.12 -8.25 -13.01
CA SER A 27 1.31 -7.99 -13.22
C SER A 27 2.20 -8.83 -12.32
N ARG A 28 1.68 -9.23 -11.17
CA ARG A 28 2.45 -9.92 -10.12
C ARG A 28 1.61 -11.06 -9.54
N PRO A 29 1.36 -12.14 -10.31
CA PRO A 29 0.53 -13.23 -9.81
C PRO A 29 1.10 -13.92 -8.57
N ASP A 30 2.40 -13.82 -8.35
CA ASP A 30 3.07 -14.34 -7.17
C ASP A 30 2.68 -13.62 -5.88
N MET A 31 2.03 -12.48 -5.99
CA MET A 31 1.55 -11.73 -4.82
C MET A 31 0.23 -12.30 -4.26
N GLU A 32 -0.42 -13.22 -4.95
CA GLU A 32 -1.73 -13.71 -4.53
C GLU A 32 -1.79 -14.17 -3.08
N PRO A 33 -0.85 -14.98 -2.57
CA PRO A 33 -0.91 -15.44 -1.17
C PRO A 33 -0.47 -14.36 -0.17
N LEU A 34 -0.13 -13.16 -0.61
CA LEU A 34 0.49 -12.14 0.23
C LEU A 34 -0.44 -10.98 0.59
N LEU A 35 -1.76 -11.14 0.41
CA LEU A 35 -2.70 -10.05 0.71
C LEU A 35 -2.56 -9.54 2.14
N GLU A 36 -2.49 -10.44 3.12
CA GLU A 36 -2.39 -10.04 4.51
C GLU A 36 -1.07 -9.30 4.79
N GLN A 37 0.04 -9.79 4.24
CA GLN A 37 1.32 -9.12 4.36
C GLN A 37 1.32 -7.77 3.67
N PHE A 38 0.62 -7.66 2.54
CA PHE A 38 0.50 -6.40 1.82
C PHE A 38 -0.27 -5.37 2.66
N LEU A 39 -1.38 -5.77 3.27
CA LEU A 39 -2.13 -4.89 4.15
C LEU A 39 -1.32 -4.51 5.39
N GLU A 40 -0.56 -5.47 5.92
CA GLU A 40 0.31 -5.22 7.07
C GLU A 40 1.42 -4.21 6.73
N THR A 41 1.90 -4.22 5.49
CA THR A 41 2.88 -3.25 5.01
C THR A 41 2.37 -1.82 5.16
N ILE A 42 1.08 -1.61 4.89
CA ILE A 42 0.46 -0.29 5.05
C ILE A 42 0.22 -0.01 6.53
N ARG A 43 -0.26 -1.02 7.27
CA ARG A 43 -0.64 -0.85 8.67
C ARG A 43 0.54 -0.51 9.57
N THR A 44 1.65 -1.21 9.43
CA THR A 44 2.78 -1.08 10.35
C THR A 44 4.10 -0.70 9.69
N GLY A 45 4.15 -0.65 8.37
CA GLY A 45 5.37 -0.31 7.66
C GLY A 45 5.74 1.17 7.79
N ARG A 46 6.92 1.48 7.33
CA ARG A 46 7.37 2.86 7.20
C ARG A 46 6.96 3.38 5.83
N ARG A 47 7.08 4.68 5.64
CA ARG A 47 6.72 5.28 4.36
C ARG A 47 7.71 6.35 3.96
N ARG A 48 7.78 6.58 2.65
CA ARG A 48 8.57 7.65 2.06
C ARG A 48 7.70 8.40 1.06
N GLN A 49 7.71 9.72 1.15
CA GLN A 49 7.00 10.56 0.20
C GLN A 49 7.70 10.55 -1.15
N GLU A 50 6.94 10.49 -2.24
CA GLU A 50 7.50 10.59 -3.58
C GLU A 50 7.99 12.02 -3.84
N ALA A 51 9.20 12.14 -4.39
CA ALA A 51 9.84 13.44 -4.54
C ALA A 51 9.10 14.37 -5.49
N LEU A 52 8.53 13.83 -6.57
CA LEU A 52 7.89 14.64 -7.61
C LEU A 52 6.37 14.66 -7.52
N ILE A 53 5.79 13.83 -6.65
CA ILE A 53 4.34 13.71 -6.50
C ILE A 53 4.03 13.72 -5.00
N PRO A 54 3.92 14.92 -4.39
CA PRO A 54 3.89 15.04 -2.93
C PRO A 54 2.72 14.34 -2.22
N ASN A 55 1.63 14.06 -2.94
CA ASN A 55 0.50 13.35 -2.34
C ASN A 55 0.60 11.83 -2.50
N GLU A 56 1.73 11.31 -2.96
CA GLU A 56 1.97 9.88 -3.05
C GLU A 56 3.06 9.44 -2.10
N TYR A 57 2.84 8.29 -1.47
CA TYR A 57 3.77 7.70 -0.52
C TYR A 57 4.00 6.24 -0.85
N ARG A 58 5.22 5.77 -0.66
CA ARG A 58 5.54 4.35 -0.71
C ARG A 58 5.67 3.84 0.71
N TYR A 59 4.79 2.90 1.06
CA TYR A 59 4.91 2.15 2.30
C TYR A 59 5.78 0.93 2.04
N TYR A 60 6.63 0.58 2.98
CA TYR A 60 7.52 -0.57 2.82
C TYR A 60 7.71 -1.26 4.15
N LYS A 61 7.82 -2.59 4.08
CA LYS A 61 8.04 -3.41 5.26
C LYS A 61 8.82 -4.65 4.88
N GLN A 62 9.74 -5.05 5.76
CA GLN A 62 10.52 -6.27 5.58
C GLN A 62 9.73 -7.47 6.10
N PHE A 63 9.82 -8.59 5.38
CA PHE A 63 9.21 -9.86 5.76
C PHE A 63 10.22 -10.97 5.51
N ASP A 64 10.25 -11.96 6.41
CA ASP A 64 11.19 -13.07 6.30
C ASP A 64 10.74 -14.14 5.31
N GLU A 65 9.44 -14.21 5.03
CA GLU A 65 8.83 -15.31 4.26
C GLU A 65 8.34 -14.88 2.88
N LEU A 66 9.05 -13.95 2.26
CA LEU A 66 8.72 -13.56 0.90
C LEU A 66 9.35 -14.53 -0.09
N LEU A 67 8.88 -14.41 -1.34
CA LEU A 67 9.42 -15.18 -2.45
C LEU A 67 10.93 -15.02 -2.56
N PRO A 68 11.62 -16.00 -3.14
CA PRO A 68 13.06 -15.91 -3.30
C PRO A 68 13.50 -14.57 -3.89
N GLU A 69 14.61 -14.05 -3.37
CA GLU A 69 15.22 -12.81 -3.84
C GLU A 69 14.49 -11.52 -3.45
N ASN A 70 13.40 -11.60 -2.68
CA ASN A 70 12.72 -10.40 -2.20
C ASN A 70 12.82 -10.32 -0.68
N SER A 71 12.91 -9.11 -0.17
CA SER A 71 12.99 -8.86 1.27
C SER A 71 11.85 -7.99 1.78
N HIS A 72 11.23 -7.20 0.90
CA HIS A 72 10.25 -6.19 1.28
C HIS A 72 9.02 -6.26 0.38
N LEU A 73 7.90 -5.81 0.92
CA LEU A 73 6.74 -5.45 0.12
C LEU A 73 6.65 -3.93 0.08
N ILE A 74 6.27 -3.42 -1.08
CA ILE A 74 6.06 -2.00 -1.32
C ILE A 74 4.59 -1.78 -1.67
N ALA A 75 3.95 -0.80 -1.01
CA ALA A 75 2.60 -0.38 -1.36
C ALA A 75 2.63 1.11 -1.67
N LYS A 76 2.18 1.47 -2.87
CA LYS A 76 2.11 2.87 -3.27
C LYS A 76 0.70 3.39 -3.03
N VAL A 77 0.60 4.49 -2.29
CA VAL A 77 -0.67 5.03 -1.81
C VAL A 77 -0.80 6.50 -2.21
N VAL A 78 -1.97 6.88 -2.67
CA VAL A 78 -2.32 8.27 -2.98
C VAL A 78 -3.13 8.83 -1.84
N PHE A 79 -2.77 10.05 -1.41
CA PHE A 79 -3.52 10.79 -0.41
C PHE A 79 -4.33 11.88 -1.10
N LYS A 80 -5.65 11.78 -1.00
CA LYS A 80 -6.58 12.75 -1.58
C LYS A 80 -7.65 13.10 -0.57
N THR A 81 -8.41 14.15 -0.89
CA THR A 81 -9.61 14.49 -0.16
C THR A 81 -10.78 14.42 -1.14
N GLN A 82 -11.96 14.19 -0.61
CA GLN A 82 -13.21 14.28 -1.35
C GLN A 82 -14.22 15.03 -0.52
N ILE A 83 -15.28 15.50 -1.15
CA ILE A 83 -16.36 16.19 -0.47
C ILE A 83 -17.48 15.18 -0.22
N ASP A 84 -17.89 15.02 1.04
CA ASP A 84 -18.99 14.13 1.39
C ASP A 84 -20.36 14.78 1.13
N GLU A 85 -21.43 14.06 1.44
CA GLU A 85 -22.79 14.51 1.20
C GLU A 85 -23.14 15.79 1.96
N SER A 86 -22.44 16.05 3.08
CA SER A 86 -22.69 17.25 3.88
C SER A 86 -21.82 18.44 3.45
N GLY A 87 -20.98 18.27 2.43
CA GLY A 87 -20.09 19.32 1.94
C GLY A 87 -18.76 19.41 2.69
N LYS A 88 -18.44 18.44 3.52
CA LYS A 88 -17.15 18.41 4.25
C LYS A 88 -16.08 17.73 3.44
N TYR A 89 -14.85 18.21 3.58
CA TYR A 89 -13.70 17.53 3.04
C TYR A 89 -13.34 16.36 3.93
N VAL A 90 -13.28 15.18 3.36
CA VAL A 90 -12.90 13.96 4.07
C VAL A 90 -11.76 13.27 3.34
N PRO A 91 -10.90 12.54 4.05
CA PRO A 91 -9.81 11.80 3.41
C PRO A 91 -10.33 10.74 2.45
N ASN A 92 -9.61 10.56 1.34
CA ASN A 92 -9.87 9.49 0.38
C ASN A 92 -8.53 8.94 -0.08
N ASN A 93 -7.88 8.17 0.79
CA ASN A 93 -6.54 7.64 0.58
C ASN A 93 -6.63 6.19 0.12
N PHE A 94 -5.97 5.86 -0.97
CA PHE A 94 -6.12 4.53 -1.56
C PHE A 94 -4.83 4.02 -2.18
N VAL A 95 -4.75 2.69 -2.28
CA VAL A 95 -3.62 2.02 -2.91
C VAL A 95 -3.71 2.15 -4.42
N ILE A 96 -2.60 2.52 -5.06
CA ILE A 96 -2.48 2.54 -6.53
C ILE A 96 -1.93 1.21 -7.01
N THR A 97 -0.82 0.76 -6.42
CA THR A 97 -0.13 -0.45 -6.84
C THR A 97 0.78 -0.96 -5.73
N GLY A 98 1.40 -2.10 -5.98
CA GLY A 98 2.36 -2.66 -5.03
C GLY A 98 3.20 -3.73 -5.71
N TRP A 99 4.33 -4.05 -5.09
CA TRP A 99 5.25 -5.06 -5.62
C TRP A 99 6.20 -5.54 -4.54
N PRO A 100 6.76 -6.76 -4.71
CA PRO A 100 7.85 -7.20 -3.85
C PRO A 100 9.16 -6.60 -4.33
N LYS A 101 10.11 -6.41 -3.43
CA LYS A 101 11.39 -5.81 -3.77
C LYS A 101 12.49 -6.36 -2.86
N TYR A 102 13.70 -6.47 -3.41
CA TYR A 102 14.88 -6.73 -2.61
C TYR A 102 15.53 -5.39 -2.26
N ILE A 103 15.73 -5.15 -0.99
CA ILE A 103 16.42 -3.95 -0.51
C ILE A 103 17.69 -4.42 0.19
N VAL A 104 18.82 -3.91 -0.28
CA VAL A 104 20.12 -4.27 0.28
C VAL A 104 20.19 -3.77 1.73
N PRO A 105 20.52 -4.64 2.69
CA PRO A 105 20.65 -4.21 4.07
C PRO A 105 21.73 -3.15 4.24
N LYS A 106 21.44 -2.18 5.08
CA LYS A 106 22.44 -1.18 5.47
C LYS A 106 23.39 -1.80 6.47
N ARG A 107 24.65 -1.46 6.35
CA ARG A 107 25.68 -1.88 7.27
C ARG A 107 26.08 -0.73 8.19
#